data_1ce4783813e5a55a97df67398f171c47
#
_entry.id   1ce4783813e5a55a97df67398f171c47
#
_cell.length_a   1.000
_cell.length_b   1.000
_cell.length_c   1.000
_cell.angle_alpha   90.00
_cell.angle_beta   90.00
_cell.angle_gamma   90.00
#
_symmetry.space_group_name_H-M   'P 1'
#
loop_
_entity.id
_entity.type
_entity.pdbx_description
1 polymer ?
#
loop_
_entity_poly.entity_id
_entity_poly.type
_entity_poly.pdbx_seq_one_letter_code
_entity_poly.pdbx_strand_id
1 'polypeptide(L)'
;MNDFMYYNPVRVHFGADAMSHLPEELGKFGANVLLTYGGGSIKRTGLYDRVLDALRAAGKSVYELSGIMPNPRTEKVYEGIELCRKHKIDLILAVGGGSTIDCSKAIAVGAPAEGDFWEKFYVNWESAETGIPLGVILTIPATGSELDKSAVITNFATGEKNCYDSEYEFPRFAILDPTLTYSLPKNQMVNGIVDTMSHLMELYISPPDDDFLTDNLAEAAMRTEIAAARRSIVEPTDYEARANLMWTSSFALCGMLNNGKKTDWESHCIEHPLSALFDVAHGAGLAVVHPAYLEYICESAAPRLARFARNVWGIDPAGKSESEQAKEGIAALKKFFHEELGAPATLRALGVPESCFARVAELTDLSCYSYQRLTADDVIEILRRCY
;
A
#
# COMPACT_ATOMS: atom_id res chain seq x y z
N MET A 1 -3.01 8.11 24.21
CA MET A 1 -2.27 8.65 23.03
C MET A 1 -0.82 8.84 23.40
N ASN A 2 0.13 8.28 22.64
CA ASN A 2 1.57 8.51 22.83
C ASN A 2 1.99 9.86 22.20
N ASP A 3 3.20 10.33 22.55
CA ASP A 3 3.78 11.49 21.88
C ASP A 3 4.08 11.16 20.42
N PHE A 4 3.88 12.12 19.51
CA PHE A 4 4.16 11.94 18.09
C PHE A 4 4.60 13.26 17.43
N MET A 5 5.24 13.13 16.28
CA MET A 5 5.52 14.21 15.35
C MET A 5 4.81 13.90 14.03
N TYR A 6 4.06 14.87 13.49
CA TYR A 6 3.41 14.75 12.19
C TYR A 6 4.12 15.62 11.16
N TYR A 7 4.50 15.01 10.06
CA TYR A 7 5.08 15.69 8.90
C TYR A 7 4.69 14.98 7.62
N ASN A 8 4.08 15.71 6.69
CA ASN A 8 3.82 15.24 5.34
C ASN A 8 3.99 16.41 4.34
N PRO A 9 5.06 16.40 3.52
CA PRO A 9 5.39 17.51 2.64
C PRO A 9 4.73 17.42 1.26
N VAL A 10 3.93 16.39 0.99
CA VAL A 10 3.41 16.12 -0.35
C VAL A 10 2.34 17.11 -0.76
N ARG A 11 2.52 17.77 -1.89
CA ARG A 11 1.46 18.57 -2.50
C ARG A 11 0.54 17.68 -3.32
N VAL A 12 -0.73 17.63 -2.98
CA VAL A 12 -1.73 16.82 -3.67
C VAL A 12 -2.59 17.69 -4.60
N HIS A 13 -2.69 17.28 -5.85
CA HIS A 13 -3.70 17.77 -6.80
C HIS A 13 -4.73 16.67 -7.01
N PHE A 14 -5.95 16.89 -6.56
CA PHE A 14 -7.02 15.89 -6.58
C PHE A 14 -8.19 16.33 -7.45
N GLY A 15 -8.72 15.41 -8.25
CA GLY A 15 -9.93 15.61 -9.04
C GLY A 15 -9.74 15.34 -10.54
N ALA A 16 -10.82 15.40 -11.32
CA ALA A 16 -10.80 15.10 -12.75
C ALA A 16 -9.87 16.03 -13.57
N ASP A 17 -9.60 17.24 -13.06
CA ASP A 17 -8.72 18.20 -13.71
C ASP A 17 -7.30 18.21 -13.11
N ALA A 18 -6.98 17.28 -12.21
CA ALA A 18 -5.68 17.25 -11.49
C ALA A 18 -4.49 17.22 -12.44
N MET A 19 -4.59 16.54 -13.58
CA MET A 19 -3.53 16.50 -14.59
C MET A 19 -3.20 17.88 -15.20
N SER A 20 -4.06 18.87 -15.12
CA SER A 20 -3.80 20.23 -15.60
C SER A 20 -2.71 20.96 -14.80
N HIS A 21 -2.45 20.51 -13.57
CA HIS A 21 -1.38 21.05 -12.70
C HIS A 21 0.01 20.47 -12.99
N LEU A 22 0.11 19.40 -13.77
CA LEU A 22 1.40 18.73 -14.04
C LEU A 22 2.46 19.68 -14.65
N PRO A 23 2.16 20.55 -15.62
CA PRO A 23 3.16 21.48 -16.17
C PRO A 23 3.74 22.46 -15.13
N GLU A 24 2.91 22.94 -14.20
CA GLU A 24 3.35 23.81 -13.11
C GLU A 24 4.30 23.06 -12.17
N GLU A 25 3.95 21.83 -11.78
CA GLU A 25 4.82 21.03 -10.93
C GLU A 25 6.15 20.71 -11.62
N LEU A 26 6.12 20.30 -12.88
CA LEU A 26 7.33 20.02 -13.66
C LEU A 26 8.26 21.24 -13.74
N GLY A 27 7.71 22.46 -13.81
CA GLY A 27 8.48 23.70 -13.88
C GLY A 27 9.37 23.95 -12.65
N LYS A 28 9.15 23.27 -11.54
CA LYS A 28 9.91 23.45 -10.29
C LYS A 28 11.20 22.64 -10.24
N PHE A 29 11.44 21.76 -11.21
CA PHE A 29 12.57 20.82 -11.22
C PHE A 29 13.43 21.02 -12.48
N GLY A 30 14.64 20.45 -12.47
CA GLY A 30 15.57 20.50 -13.60
C GLY A 30 15.07 19.80 -14.88
N ALA A 31 15.90 19.75 -15.90
CA ALA A 31 15.47 19.35 -17.24
C ALA A 31 15.37 17.83 -17.43
N ASN A 32 16.18 17.04 -16.73
CA ASN A 32 16.29 15.59 -16.97
C ASN A 32 15.28 14.83 -16.10
N VAL A 33 14.31 14.16 -16.72
CA VAL A 33 13.25 13.43 -16.02
C VAL A 33 13.34 11.94 -16.33
N LEU A 34 13.37 11.09 -15.30
CA LEU A 34 13.16 9.66 -15.43
C LEU A 34 11.66 9.38 -15.31
N LEU A 35 11.03 8.94 -16.38
CA LEU A 35 9.64 8.50 -16.40
C LEU A 35 9.59 7.00 -16.09
N THR A 36 8.99 6.65 -14.93
CA THR A 36 8.88 5.25 -14.49
C THR A 36 7.43 4.77 -14.62
N TYR A 37 7.22 3.53 -15.13
CA TYR A 37 5.90 2.96 -15.28
C TYR A 37 5.93 1.43 -15.41
N GLY A 38 4.76 0.79 -15.25
CA GLY A 38 4.62 -0.67 -15.30
C GLY A 38 4.53 -1.26 -16.72
N GLY A 39 3.70 -2.27 -16.89
CA GLY A 39 3.58 -3.11 -18.08
C GLY A 39 2.85 -2.50 -19.29
N GLY A 40 2.67 -1.19 -19.37
CA GLY A 40 2.14 -0.51 -20.56
C GLY A 40 0.61 -0.26 -20.54
N SER A 41 -0.08 -0.42 -19.42
CA SER A 41 -1.49 -0.02 -19.26
C SER A 41 -1.69 1.46 -19.61
N ILE A 42 -0.79 2.33 -19.15
CA ILE A 42 -0.84 3.78 -19.43
C ILE A 42 -0.75 4.12 -20.92
N LYS A 43 -0.08 3.27 -21.74
CA LYS A 43 -0.02 3.41 -23.20
C LYS A 43 -1.37 3.08 -23.83
N ARG A 44 -2.04 2.02 -23.36
CA ARG A 44 -3.36 1.61 -23.87
C ARG A 44 -4.47 2.61 -23.54
N THR A 45 -4.36 3.32 -22.43
CA THR A 45 -5.34 4.33 -21.99
C THR A 45 -5.06 5.73 -22.53
N GLY A 46 -3.94 5.95 -23.23
CA GLY A 46 -3.53 7.26 -23.73
C GLY A 46 -2.93 8.19 -22.67
N LEU A 47 -2.83 7.74 -21.41
CA LEU A 47 -2.21 8.52 -20.32
C LEU A 47 -0.72 8.79 -20.62
N TYR A 48 -0.02 7.80 -21.18
CA TYR A 48 1.39 7.94 -21.56
C TYR A 48 1.62 9.13 -22.50
N ASP A 49 0.81 9.27 -23.55
CA ASP A 49 0.94 10.37 -24.51
C ASP A 49 0.65 11.72 -23.85
N ARG A 50 -0.39 11.80 -23.01
CA ARG A 50 -0.71 13.01 -22.22
C ARG A 50 0.46 13.44 -21.33
N VAL A 51 1.12 12.48 -20.67
CA VAL A 51 2.29 12.75 -19.81
C VAL A 51 3.48 13.21 -20.63
N LEU A 52 3.76 12.54 -21.76
CA LEU A 52 4.86 12.96 -22.66
C LEU A 52 4.64 14.36 -23.24
N ASP A 53 3.41 14.68 -23.60
CA ASP A 53 3.08 16.01 -24.13
C ASP A 53 3.29 17.10 -23.05
N ALA A 54 2.89 16.83 -21.80
CA ALA A 54 3.16 17.74 -20.69
C ALA A 54 4.67 17.92 -20.43
N LEU A 55 5.44 16.83 -20.46
CA LEU A 55 6.90 16.84 -20.29
C LEU A 55 7.59 17.64 -21.42
N ARG A 56 7.20 17.42 -22.68
CA ARG A 56 7.71 18.16 -23.84
C ARG A 56 7.36 19.65 -23.76
N ALA A 57 6.12 19.97 -23.43
CA ALA A 57 5.68 21.35 -23.26
C ALA A 57 6.45 22.08 -22.14
N ALA A 58 6.85 21.36 -21.09
CA ALA A 58 7.69 21.86 -20.01
C ALA A 58 9.20 21.86 -20.36
N GLY A 59 9.61 21.51 -21.59
CA GLY A 59 11.00 21.50 -22.05
C GLY A 59 11.87 20.41 -21.39
N LYS A 60 11.27 19.28 -20.99
CA LYS A 60 11.98 18.19 -20.29
C LYS A 60 12.62 17.22 -21.28
N SER A 61 13.82 16.74 -20.92
CA SER A 61 14.47 15.58 -21.52
C SER A 61 14.00 14.33 -20.79
N VAL A 62 13.36 13.42 -21.51
CA VAL A 62 12.71 12.23 -20.91
C VAL A 62 13.56 11.00 -21.12
N TYR A 63 13.83 10.29 -20.03
CA TYR A 63 14.44 8.97 -20.00
C TYR A 63 13.40 8.02 -19.40
N GLU A 64 13.31 6.78 -19.89
CA GLU A 64 12.23 5.88 -19.50
C GLU A 64 12.75 4.63 -18.80
N LEU A 65 12.06 4.24 -17.73
CA LEU A 65 12.18 2.95 -17.08
C LEU A 65 10.79 2.29 -17.07
N SER A 66 10.58 1.34 -17.94
CA SER A 66 9.32 0.61 -18.08
C SER A 66 9.40 -0.81 -17.53
N GLY A 67 8.25 -1.48 -17.44
CA GLY A 67 8.19 -2.89 -17.08
C GLY A 67 8.36 -3.15 -15.59
N ILE A 68 8.08 -2.15 -14.73
CA ILE A 68 7.97 -2.36 -13.29
C ILE A 68 6.75 -3.26 -13.04
N MET A 69 6.98 -4.40 -12.40
CA MET A 69 5.96 -5.40 -12.11
C MET A 69 5.36 -5.21 -10.71
N PRO A 70 4.19 -5.79 -10.41
CA PRO A 70 3.76 -5.99 -9.03
C PRO A 70 4.88 -6.66 -8.22
N ASN A 71 4.95 -6.39 -6.91
CA ASN A 71 6.08 -6.77 -6.07
C ASN A 71 7.41 -6.28 -6.68
N PRO A 72 7.68 -4.96 -6.64
CA PRO A 72 8.77 -4.37 -7.41
C PRO A 72 10.12 -4.96 -7.00
N ARG A 73 10.95 -5.27 -8.01
CA ARG A 73 12.15 -6.10 -7.85
C ARG A 73 13.42 -5.27 -7.79
N THR A 74 14.39 -5.76 -7.03
CA THR A 74 15.72 -5.15 -6.90
C THR A 74 16.37 -4.86 -8.24
N GLU A 75 16.21 -5.75 -9.26
CA GLU A 75 16.81 -5.59 -10.59
C GLU A 75 16.31 -4.30 -11.28
N LYS A 76 15.03 -3.97 -11.13
CA LYS A 76 14.48 -2.72 -11.69
C LYS A 76 14.97 -1.48 -10.96
N VAL A 77 15.19 -1.59 -9.65
CA VAL A 77 15.78 -0.51 -8.87
C VAL A 77 17.23 -0.25 -9.33
N TYR A 78 18.05 -1.29 -9.50
CA TYR A 78 19.42 -1.16 -10.03
C TYR A 78 19.44 -0.50 -11.42
N GLU A 79 18.58 -0.96 -12.35
CA GLU A 79 18.45 -0.38 -13.69
C GLU A 79 18.12 1.14 -13.60
N GLY A 80 17.19 1.50 -12.73
CA GLY A 80 16.81 2.90 -12.52
C GLY A 80 17.91 3.75 -11.90
N ILE A 81 18.66 3.21 -10.93
CA ILE A 81 19.83 3.86 -10.33
C ILE A 81 20.89 4.17 -11.40
N GLU A 82 21.19 3.21 -12.27
CA GLU A 82 22.15 3.39 -13.37
C GLU A 82 21.70 4.49 -14.34
N LEU A 83 20.41 4.49 -14.73
CA LEU A 83 19.83 5.54 -15.57
C LEU A 83 19.93 6.92 -14.91
N CYS A 84 19.62 7.03 -13.63
CA CYS A 84 19.71 8.29 -12.88
C CYS A 84 21.14 8.85 -12.88
N ARG A 85 22.12 8.01 -12.57
CA ARG A 85 23.54 8.39 -12.54
C ARG A 85 24.05 8.80 -13.92
N LYS A 86 23.75 7.97 -14.95
CA LYS A 86 24.18 8.20 -16.34
C LYS A 86 23.64 9.50 -16.92
N HIS A 87 22.39 9.79 -16.67
CA HIS A 87 21.69 10.92 -17.30
C HIS A 87 21.51 12.12 -16.38
N LYS A 88 22.06 12.08 -15.15
CA LYS A 88 21.97 13.14 -14.14
C LYS A 88 20.52 13.59 -13.95
N ILE A 89 19.66 12.66 -13.58
CA ILE A 89 18.23 12.89 -13.44
C ILE A 89 17.95 13.89 -12.31
N ASP A 90 17.09 14.87 -12.59
CA ASP A 90 16.68 15.93 -11.68
C ASP A 90 15.34 15.65 -11.01
N LEU A 91 14.50 14.80 -11.64
CA LEU A 91 13.17 14.41 -11.16
C LEU A 91 12.86 12.98 -11.63
N ILE A 92 12.34 12.18 -10.75
CA ILE A 92 11.68 10.92 -11.11
C ILE A 92 10.16 11.18 -11.17
N LEU A 93 9.50 10.79 -12.26
CA LEU A 93 8.05 10.88 -12.40
C LEU A 93 7.47 9.47 -12.48
N ALA A 94 6.86 9.01 -11.40
CA ALA A 94 6.22 7.71 -11.32
C ALA A 94 4.77 7.79 -11.84
N VAL A 95 4.44 6.97 -12.86
CA VAL A 95 3.09 6.89 -13.43
C VAL A 95 2.58 5.46 -13.26
N GLY A 96 1.83 5.22 -12.19
CA GLY A 96 1.41 3.86 -11.84
C GLY A 96 0.71 3.74 -10.49
N GLY A 97 0.65 2.53 -9.97
CA GLY A 97 0.25 2.22 -8.60
C GLY A 97 1.46 2.06 -7.67
N GLY A 98 1.23 1.56 -6.46
CA GLY A 98 2.23 1.43 -5.40
C GLY A 98 3.55 0.82 -5.85
N SER A 99 3.54 -0.31 -6.58
CA SER A 99 4.77 -0.95 -7.05
C SER A 99 5.66 -0.03 -7.91
N THR A 100 5.04 0.82 -8.76
CA THR A 100 5.79 1.80 -9.56
C THR A 100 6.34 2.91 -8.68
N ILE A 101 5.57 3.35 -7.70
CA ILE A 101 5.95 4.41 -6.76
C ILE A 101 7.09 3.93 -5.87
N ASP A 102 6.97 2.75 -5.26
CA ASP A 102 7.98 2.16 -4.37
C ASP A 102 9.30 1.92 -5.10
N CYS A 103 9.26 1.34 -6.32
CA CYS A 103 10.45 1.22 -7.16
C CYS A 103 11.12 2.59 -7.40
N SER A 104 10.31 3.62 -7.64
CA SER A 104 10.81 4.99 -7.88
C SER A 104 11.39 5.64 -6.63
N LYS A 105 10.81 5.38 -5.45
CA LYS A 105 11.34 5.81 -4.15
C LYS A 105 12.69 5.17 -3.87
N ALA A 106 12.79 3.85 -4.03
CA ALA A 106 14.06 3.13 -3.85
C ALA A 106 15.15 3.64 -4.81
N ILE A 107 14.79 3.94 -6.07
CA ILE A 107 15.70 4.57 -7.03
C ILE A 107 16.12 5.96 -6.55
N ALA A 108 15.17 6.76 -6.02
CA ALA A 108 15.42 8.13 -5.59
C ALA A 108 16.50 8.22 -4.49
N VAL A 109 16.47 7.32 -3.51
CA VAL A 109 17.49 7.27 -2.44
C VAL A 109 18.72 6.47 -2.84
N GLY A 110 18.57 5.44 -3.67
CA GLY A 110 19.68 4.59 -4.11
C GLY A 110 20.62 5.27 -5.14
N ALA A 111 20.09 6.15 -5.98
CA ALA A 111 20.87 6.76 -7.05
C ALA A 111 22.00 7.68 -6.53
N PRO A 112 21.80 8.56 -5.55
CA PRO A 112 22.89 9.38 -4.99
C PRO A 112 23.77 8.63 -3.99
N ALA A 113 23.33 7.48 -3.47
CA ALA A 113 24.07 6.76 -2.44
C ALA A 113 25.28 6.02 -3.01
N GLU A 114 26.34 5.90 -2.22
CA GLU A 114 27.47 5.02 -2.49
C GLU A 114 27.18 3.60 -1.96
N GLY A 115 27.72 2.59 -2.63
CA GLY A 115 27.57 1.19 -2.25
C GLY A 115 26.30 0.54 -2.84
N ASP A 116 25.94 -0.60 -2.27
CA ASP A 116 24.78 -1.38 -2.67
C ASP A 116 23.53 -0.86 -1.98
N PHE A 117 22.46 -0.51 -2.75
CA PHE A 117 21.25 0.09 -2.17
C PHE A 117 20.47 -0.91 -1.31
N TRP A 118 20.44 -2.21 -1.69
CA TRP A 118 19.70 -3.23 -0.96
C TRP A 118 20.32 -3.47 0.41
N GLU A 119 21.61 -3.75 0.44
CA GLU A 119 22.36 -3.96 1.68
C GLU A 119 22.29 -2.73 2.60
N LYS A 120 22.45 -1.54 2.01
CA LYS A 120 22.50 -0.29 2.76
C LYS A 120 21.15 0.06 3.41
N PHE A 121 20.09 0.05 2.63
CA PHE A 121 18.81 0.58 3.06
C PHE A 121 17.85 -0.51 3.53
N TYR A 122 17.75 -1.64 2.83
CA TYR A 122 16.75 -2.67 3.08
C TYR A 122 17.21 -3.78 4.04
N VAL A 123 18.53 -3.94 4.22
CA VAL A 123 19.10 -4.90 5.18
C VAL A 123 19.60 -4.18 6.43
N ASN A 124 20.44 -3.14 6.26
CA ASN A 124 21.11 -2.47 7.38
C ASN A 124 20.34 -1.24 7.91
N TRP A 125 19.28 -0.80 7.25
CA TRP A 125 18.47 0.36 7.63
C TRP A 125 19.29 1.64 7.85
N GLU A 126 20.34 1.84 7.04
CA GLU A 126 21.13 3.06 7.10
C GLU A 126 20.30 4.27 6.66
N SER A 127 20.48 5.41 7.30
CA SER A 127 19.77 6.63 6.95
C SER A 127 20.22 7.17 5.59
N ALA A 128 19.28 7.49 4.71
CA ALA A 128 19.57 8.23 3.49
C ALA A 128 19.95 9.68 3.84
N GLU A 129 20.98 10.22 3.19
CA GLU A 129 21.43 11.61 3.39
C GLU A 129 20.81 12.57 2.37
N THR A 130 20.32 12.04 1.24
CA THR A 130 19.73 12.80 0.15
C THR A 130 18.89 11.89 -0.75
N GLY A 131 18.08 12.47 -1.63
CA GLY A 131 17.29 11.75 -2.62
C GLY A 131 16.96 12.60 -3.84
N ILE A 132 16.76 11.96 -4.99
CA ILE A 132 16.25 12.63 -6.19
C ILE A 132 14.78 12.97 -5.95
N PRO A 133 14.31 14.20 -6.22
CA PRO A 133 12.88 14.53 -6.12
C PRO A 133 11.98 13.57 -6.89
N LEU A 134 10.85 13.20 -6.30
CA LEU A 134 9.86 12.31 -6.88
C LEU A 134 8.53 13.01 -7.08
N GLY A 135 7.90 12.85 -8.24
CA GLY A 135 6.50 13.20 -8.50
C GLY A 135 5.71 11.95 -8.84
N VAL A 136 4.42 11.94 -8.55
CA VAL A 136 3.54 10.77 -8.76
C VAL A 136 2.31 11.15 -9.56
N ILE A 137 1.92 10.30 -10.50
CA ILE A 137 0.59 10.25 -11.13
C ILE A 137 0.00 8.89 -10.79
N LEU A 138 -0.97 8.88 -9.86
CA LEU A 138 -1.55 7.65 -9.35
C LEU A 138 -2.56 7.04 -10.33
N THR A 139 -2.43 5.73 -10.60
CA THR A 139 -3.37 5.01 -11.47
C THR A 139 -4.08 3.85 -10.79
N ILE A 140 -3.59 3.40 -9.63
CA ILE A 140 -4.17 2.29 -8.84
C ILE A 140 -4.15 2.71 -7.38
N PRO A 141 -5.28 3.15 -6.80
CA PRO A 141 -5.38 3.42 -5.38
C PRO A 141 -5.36 2.10 -4.60
N ALA A 142 -4.48 1.99 -3.64
CA ALA A 142 -4.27 0.82 -2.79
C ALA A 142 -3.34 1.14 -1.62
N THR A 143 -2.05 1.29 -1.92
CA THR A 143 -0.94 1.35 -0.94
C THR A 143 -0.81 2.69 -0.21
N GLY A 144 -1.40 3.78 -0.72
CA GLY A 144 -1.13 5.13 -0.19
C GLY A 144 0.31 5.64 -0.38
N SER A 145 1.15 4.91 -1.12
CA SER A 145 2.58 5.23 -1.32
C SER A 145 2.82 6.62 -1.92
N GLU A 146 1.84 7.21 -2.58
CA GLU A 146 1.90 8.59 -3.07
C GLU A 146 1.91 9.64 -1.94
N LEU A 147 1.53 9.26 -0.71
CA LEU A 147 1.48 10.16 0.45
C LEU A 147 2.31 9.67 1.65
N ASP A 148 3.12 8.66 1.50
CA ASP A 148 3.99 8.17 2.57
C ASP A 148 5.48 8.25 2.21
N LYS A 149 6.33 7.84 3.15
CA LYS A 149 7.80 7.82 3.03
C LYS A 149 8.38 6.41 2.96
N SER A 150 7.54 5.41 2.74
CA SER A 150 7.90 4.00 2.79
C SER A 150 7.97 3.42 1.39
N ALA A 151 8.92 2.54 1.13
CA ALA A 151 9.01 1.77 -0.10
C ALA A 151 9.26 0.29 0.20
N VAL A 152 8.47 -0.59 -0.41
CA VAL A 152 8.59 -2.04 -0.24
C VAL A 152 9.16 -2.66 -1.51
N ILE A 153 10.33 -3.29 -1.40
CA ILE A 153 11.04 -3.91 -2.53
C ILE A 153 11.24 -5.40 -2.28
N THR A 154 11.14 -6.19 -3.34
CA THR A 154 11.31 -7.63 -3.30
C THR A 154 12.67 -8.04 -3.90
N ASN A 155 13.44 -8.79 -3.13
CA ASN A 155 14.62 -9.51 -3.60
C ASN A 155 14.25 -10.96 -3.87
N PHE A 156 13.97 -11.28 -5.13
CA PHE A 156 13.58 -12.65 -5.50
C PHE A 156 14.72 -13.67 -5.37
N ALA A 157 15.98 -13.23 -5.35
CA ALA A 157 17.11 -14.13 -5.17
C ALA A 157 17.18 -14.70 -3.74
N THR A 158 16.76 -13.92 -2.74
CA THR A 158 16.72 -14.33 -1.32
C THR A 158 15.33 -14.72 -0.85
N GLY A 159 14.28 -14.33 -1.58
CA GLY A 159 12.89 -14.51 -1.20
C GLY A 159 12.42 -13.53 -0.13
N GLU A 160 13.09 -12.38 -0.01
CA GLU A 160 12.78 -11.32 0.97
C GLU A 160 11.98 -10.19 0.31
N LYS A 161 11.01 -9.65 1.04
CA LYS A 161 10.26 -8.45 0.69
C LYS A 161 10.32 -7.52 1.89
N ASN A 162 11.18 -6.50 1.78
CA ASN A 162 11.53 -5.61 2.88
C ASN A 162 11.02 -4.19 2.61
N CYS A 163 10.73 -3.49 3.70
CA CYS A 163 10.35 -2.08 3.70
C CYS A 163 11.55 -1.21 4.11
N TYR A 164 11.63 -0.01 3.55
CA TYR A 164 12.54 1.04 4.00
C TYR A 164 11.80 2.37 4.09
N ASP A 165 12.11 3.17 5.09
CA ASP A 165 11.49 4.47 5.36
C ASP A 165 12.50 5.60 5.31
N SER A 166 12.22 6.65 4.53
CA SER A 166 13.06 7.84 4.51
C SER A 166 12.26 9.10 4.17
N GLU A 167 12.56 10.22 4.81
CA GLU A 167 11.94 11.51 4.43
C GLU A 167 12.27 11.91 2.99
N TYR A 168 13.34 11.37 2.41
CA TYR A 168 13.71 11.59 1.00
C TYR A 168 12.85 10.79 0.01
N GLU A 169 12.08 9.82 0.49
CA GLU A 169 11.13 9.02 -0.30
C GLU A 169 9.74 9.67 -0.40
N PHE A 170 9.45 10.70 0.41
CA PHE A 170 8.22 11.46 0.21
C PHE A 170 8.18 12.08 -1.20
N PRO A 171 7.10 11.83 -1.98
CA PRO A 171 6.88 12.57 -3.22
C PRO A 171 6.78 14.08 -2.96
N ARG A 172 7.23 14.87 -3.91
CA ARG A 172 7.10 16.34 -3.85
C ARG A 172 5.70 16.79 -4.26
N PHE A 173 5.08 16.02 -5.14
CA PHE A 173 3.70 16.20 -5.55
C PHE A 173 3.07 14.86 -5.96
N ALA A 174 1.75 14.78 -5.83
CA ALA A 174 0.92 13.68 -6.31
C ALA A 174 -0.27 14.21 -7.11
N ILE A 175 -0.47 13.66 -8.30
CA ILE A 175 -1.63 13.89 -9.16
C ILE A 175 -2.59 12.71 -8.98
N LEU A 176 -3.75 12.98 -8.43
CA LEU A 176 -4.78 12.02 -8.10
C LEU A 176 -6.05 12.33 -8.90
N ASP A 177 -6.16 11.77 -10.11
CA ASP A 177 -7.34 11.88 -10.96
C ASP A 177 -8.13 10.57 -10.90
N PRO A 178 -9.30 10.55 -10.23
CA PRO A 178 -10.13 9.34 -10.11
C PRO A 178 -10.52 8.72 -11.44
N THR A 179 -10.62 9.52 -12.52
CA THR A 179 -11.00 9.01 -13.84
C THR A 179 -9.95 8.09 -14.46
N LEU A 180 -8.68 8.20 -14.03
CA LEU A 180 -7.60 7.30 -14.46
C LEU A 180 -7.82 5.85 -13.98
N THR A 181 -8.68 5.65 -12.98
CA THR A 181 -8.99 4.34 -12.42
C THR A 181 -10.12 3.60 -13.12
N TYR A 182 -10.86 4.25 -14.06
CA TYR A 182 -12.02 3.65 -14.74
C TYR A 182 -11.67 2.42 -15.57
N SER A 183 -10.44 2.35 -16.07
CA SER A 183 -9.93 1.23 -16.89
C SER A 183 -9.31 0.10 -16.08
N LEU A 184 -9.30 0.17 -14.74
CA LEU A 184 -8.74 -0.87 -13.91
C LEU A 184 -9.52 -2.18 -14.05
N PRO A 185 -8.85 -3.32 -14.28
CA PRO A 185 -9.48 -4.62 -14.15
C PRO A 185 -10.08 -4.81 -12.76
N LYS A 186 -11.23 -5.50 -12.67
CA LYS A 186 -11.94 -5.73 -11.42
C LYS A 186 -11.04 -6.30 -10.32
N ASN A 187 -10.21 -7.29 -10.65
CA ASN A 187 -9.30 -7.91 -9.68
C ASN A 187 -8.27 -6.93 -9.11
N GLN A 188 -7.75 -6.00 -9.90
CA GLN A 188 -6.82 -4.97 -9.40
C GLN A 188 -7.53 -3.96 -8.50
N MET A 189 -8.76 -3.58 -8.84
CA MET A 189 -9.58 -2.73 -7.99
C MET A 189 -9.88 -3.41 -6.66
N VAL A 190 -10.29 -4.69 -6.69
CA VAL A 190 -10.56 -5.48 -5.48
C VAL A 190 -9.32 -5.59 -4.60
N ASN A 191 -8.17 -5.91 -5.20
CA ASN A 191 -6.90 -5.96 -4.45
C ASN A 191 -6.57 -4.63 -3.78
N GLY A 192 -6.81 -3.50 -4.47
CA GLY A 192 -6.59 -2.17 -3.89
C GLY A 192 -7.53 -1.87 -2.72
N ILE A 193 -8.81 -2.24 -2.83
CA ILE A 193 -9.79 -2.08 -1.75
C ILE A 193 -9.41 -2.92 -0.52
N VAL A 194 -9.01 -4.18 -0.73
CA VAL A 194 -8.58 -5.06 0.36
C VAL A 194 -7.33 -4.50 1.05
N ASP A 195 -6.36 -4.04 0.27
CA ASP A 195 -5.12 -3.45 0.75
C ASP A 195 -5.40 -2.19 1.60
N THR A 196 -6.19 -1.25 1.08
CA THR A 196 -6.64 -0.06 1.82
C THR A 196 -7.37 -0.44 3.13
N MET A 197 -8.28 -1.41 3.08
CA MET A 197 -9.00 -1.88 4.25
C MET A 197 -8.05 -2.49 5.30
N SER A 198 -7.03 -3.25 4.85
CA SER A 198 -6.02 -3.86 5.72
C SER A 198 -5.16 -2.79 6.39
N HIS A 199 -4.69 -1.77 5.66
CA HIS A 199 -3.98 -0.63 6.24
C HIS A 199 -4.81 0.08 7.32
N LEU A 200 -6.07 0.42 7.01
CA LEU A 200 -6.96 1.08 7.97
C LEU A 200 -7.16 0.23 9.24
N MET A 201 -7.32 -1.08 9.08
CA MET A 201 -7.54 -1.98 10.21
C MET A 201 -6.28 -2.18 11.05
N GLU A 202 -5.11 -2.37 10.45
CA GLU A 202 -3.87 -2.54 11.22
C GLU A 202 -3.53 -1.29 12.02
N LEU A 203 -3.69 -0.11 11.45
CA LEU A 203 -3.56 1.15 12.20
C LEU A 203 -4.63 1.31 13.28
N TYR A 204 -5.85 0.85 13.03
CA TYR A 204 -6.96 0.91 13.98
C TYR A 204 -6.80 -0.06 15.15
N ILE A 205 -6.40 -1.31 14.91
CA ILE A 205 -6.18 -2.32 15.97
C ILE A 205 -4.85 -2.11 16.73
N SER A 206 -4.11 -1.08 16.41
CA SER A 206 -2.86 -0.70 17.08
C SER A 206 -3.11 0.02 18.41
N PRO A 207 -2.42 -0.34 19.51
CA PRO A 207 -2.56 0.33 20.78
C PRO A 207 -1.91 1.74 20.78
N PRO A 208 -2.32 2.63 21.73
CA PRO A 208 -3.31 2.43 22.77
C PRO A 208 -4.76 2.51 22.26
N ASP A 209 -5.68 1.89 22.99
CA ASP A 209 -7.11 1.82 22.65
C ASP A 209 -7.94 3.05 23.07
N ASP A 210 -7.31 4.06 23.63
CA ASP A 210 -7.93 5.27 24.18
C ASP A 210 -7.75 6.50 23.27
N ASP A 211 -7.34 6.30 22.00
CA ASP A 211 -7.25 7.38 21.01
C ASP A 211 -8.58 7.57 20.27
N PHE A 212 -9.38 8.48 20.77
CA PHE A 212 -10.72 8.70 20.23
C PHE A 212 -10.73 9.38 18.86
N LEU A 213 -9.82 10.33 18.59
CA LEU A 213 -9.83 11.05 17.31
C LEU A 213 -9.34 10.15 16.19
N THR A 214 -8.16 9.56 16.33
CA THR A 214 -7.55 8.68 15.32
C THR A 214 -8.43 7.47 15.05
N ASP A 215 -8.99 6.86 16.10
CA ASP A 215 -9.91 5.72 15.97
C ASP A 215 -11.19 6.11 15.23
N ASN A 216 -11.82 7.24 15.56
CA ASN A 216 -13.04 7.69 14.89
C ASN A 216 -12.79 8.02 13.40
N LEU A 217 -11.63 8.58 13.06
CA LEU A 217 -11.22 8.83 11.67
C LEU A 217 -11.02 7.52 10.90
N ALA A 218 -10.35 6.53 11.51
CA ALA A 218 -10.16 5.21 10.90
C ALA A 218 -11.50 4.49 10.68
N GLU A 219 -12.42 4.53 11.67
CA GLU A 219 -13.76 3.97 11.54
C GLU A 219 -14.58 4.65 10.43
N ALA A 220 -14.48 5.98 10.29
CA ALA A 220 -15.14 6.73 9.22
C ALA A 220 -14.54 6.36 7.85
N ALA A 221 -13.22 6.24 7.75
CA ALA A 221 -12.52 5.84 6.53
C ALA A 221 -12.93 4.42 6.10
N MET A 222 -12.96 3.44 7.02
CA MET A 222 -13.40 2.08 6.75
C MET A 222 -14.85 2.02 6.24
N ARG A 223 -15.78 2.76 6.87
CA ARG A 223 -17.17 2.84 6.38
C ARG A 223 -17.26 3.46 4.99
N THR A 224 -16.44 4.47 4.70
CA THR A 224 -16.38 5.11 3.38
C THR A 224 -15.85 4.15 2.35
N GLU A 225 -14.76 3.43 2.65
CA GLU A 225 -14.17 2.42 1.78
C GLU A 225 -15.17 1.32 1.41
N ILE A 226 -15.88 0.78 2.40
CA ILE A 226 -16.92 -0.25 2.19
C ILE A 226 -18.05 0.28 1.29
N ALA A 227 -18.56 1.48 1.56
CA ALA A 227 -19.63 2.08 0.78
C ALA A 227 -19.22 2.38 -0.67
N ALA A 228 -18.02 2.96 -0.86
CA ALA A 228 -17.48 3.27 -2.17
C ALA A 228 -17.14 2.01 -2.97
N ALA A 229 -16.60 0.98 -2.32
CA ALA A 229 -16.34 -0.32 -2.94
C ALA A 229 -17.60 -0.97 -3.50
N ARG A 230 -18.68 -1.03 -2.71
CA ARG A 230 -19.96 -1.58 -3.13
C ARG A 230 -20.53 -0.87 -4.36
N ARG A 231 -20.40 0.47 -4.44
CA ARG A 231 -20.81 1.26 -5.60
C ARG A 231 -19.91 0.97 -6.80
N SER A 232 -18.59 0.98 -6.63
CA SER A 232 -17.62 0.76 -7.72
C SER A 232 -17.68 -0.63 -8.33
N ILE A 233 -18.10 -1.66 -7.58
CA ILE A 233 -18.32 -3.01 -8.12
C ILE A 233 -19.50 -3.05 -9.09
N VAL A 234 -20.55 -2.27 -8.81
CA VAL A 234 -21.76 -2.20 -9.63
C VAL A 234 -21.57 -1.24 -10.81
N GLU A 235 -20.98 -0.07 -10.55
CA GLU A 235 -20.71 0.95 -11.56
C GLU A 235 -19.22 1.37 -11.52
N PRO A 236 -18.37 0.73 -12.34
CA PRO A 236 -16.92 0.99 -12.34
C PRO A 236 -16.52 2.42 -12.75
N THR A 237 -17.40 3.18 -13.32
CA THR A 237 -17.19 4.57 -13.75
C THR A 237 -17.88 5.60 -12.86
N ASP A 238 -18.43 5.18 -11.71
CA ASP A 238 -18.98 6.09 -10.70
C ASP A 238 -17.86 6.96 -10.12
N TYR A 239 -17.83 8.23 -10.53
CA TYR A 239 -16.79 9.19 -10.15
C TYR A 239 -16.69 9.34 -8.63
N GLU A 240 -17.82 9.53 -7.94
CA GLU A 240 -17.82 9.73 -6.48
C GLU A 240 -17.28 8.50 -5.73
N ALA A 241 -17.66 7.31 -6.19
CA ALA A 241 -17.14 6.08 -5.61
C ALA A 241 -15.63 5.94 -5.85
N ARG A 242 -15.16 6.18 -7.08
CA ARG A 242 -13.72 6.14 -7.41
C ARG A 242 -12.92 7.21 -6.69
N ALA A 243 -13.48 8.42 -6.55
CA ALA A 243 -12.85 9.51 -5.81
C ALA A 243 -12.70 9.16 -4.32
N ASN A 244 -13.73 8.57 -3.71
CA ASN A 244 -13.66 8.15 -2.32
C ASN A 244 -12.65 6.99 -2.13
N LEU A 245 -12.64 5.96 -2.99
CA LEU A 245 -11.62 4.89 -2.92
C LEU A 245 -10.21 5.47 -3.04
N MET A 246 -9.97 6.38 -3.99
CA MET A 246 -8.66 6.99 -4.19
C MET A 246 -8.23 7.82 -2.98
N TRP A 247 -9.12 8.66 -2.45
CA TRP A 247 -8.76 9.50 -1.32
C TRP A 247 -8.63 8.70 -0.01
N THR A 248 -9.46 7.68 0.19
CA THR A 248 -9.36 6.81 1.38
C THR A 248 -8.05 6.03 1.40
N SER A 249 -7.60 5.51 0.25
CA SER A 249 -6.32 4.80 0.17
C SER A 249 -5.14 5.72 0.51
N SER A 250 -5.13 6.93 -0.04
CA SER A 250 -4.12 7.94 0.27
C SER A 250 -4.16 8.37 1.74
N PHE A 251 -5.38 8.57 2.28
CA PHE A 251 -5.59 8.96 3.68
C PHE A 251 -5.13 7.89 4.67
N ALA A 252 -5.28 6.61 4.32
CA ALA A 252 -4.87 5.51 5.19
C ALA A 252 -3.40 5.61 5.62
N LEU A 253 -2.49 5.98 4.70
CA LEU A 253 -1.04 6.02 4.96
C LEU A 253 -0.42 7.42 4.94
N CYS A 254 -1.22 8.49 4.92
CA CYS A 254 -0.69 9.86 4.97
C CYS A 254 -0.03 10.25 6.31
N GLY A 255 0.01 9.35 7.27
CA GLY A 255 0.61 9.55 8.60
C GLY A 255 -0.36 10.06 9.67
N MET A 256 -1.64 10.33 9.34
CA MET A 256 -2.61 10.84 10.33
C MET A 256 -3.16 9.75 11.25
N LEU A 257 -3.31 8.52 10.74
CA LEU A 257 -3.94 7.43 11.48
C LEU A 257 -2.99 6.64 12.39
N ASN A 258 -1.68 6.81 12.23
CA ASN A 258 -0.67 6.18 13.10
C ASN A 258 -0.15 7.12 14.20
N ASN A 259 -0.61 8.37 14.23
CA ASN A 259 -0.20 9.34 15.25
C ASN A 259 -0.56 8.85 16.65
N GLY A 260 0.46 8.78 17.52
CA GLY A 260 0.31 8.33 18.91
C GLY A 260 0.04 6.83 19.08
N LYS A 261 0.12 6.05 18.01
CA LYS A 261 -0.06 4.59 17.99
C LYS A 261 1.29 3.84 17.95
N LYS A 262 1.27 2.60 18.45
CA LYS A 262 2.29 1.58 18.18
C LYS A 262 1.70 0.63 17.16
N THR A 263 2.05 0.86 15.91
CA THR A 263 1.37 0.25 14.76
C THR A 263 1.60 -1.25 14.67
N ASP A 264 0.50 -1.99 14.51
CA ASP A 264 0.46 -3.41 14.21
C ASP A 264 0.53 -3.58 12.67
N TRP A 265 1.48 -4.38 12.20
CA TRP A 265 1.68 -4.68 10.79
C TRP A 265 1.78 -6.20 10.54
N GLU A 266 1.30 -7.02 11.47
CA GLU A 266 1.49 -8.47 11.43
C GLU A 266 0.84 -9.13 10.20
N SER A 267 -0.33 -8.66 9.75
CA SER A 267 -0.94 -9.22 8.54
C SER A 267 -0.07 -8.97 7.30
N HIS A 268 0.51 -7.76 7.19
CA HIS A 268 1.44 -7.44 6.11
C HIS A 268 2.74 -8.23 6.23
N CYS A 269 3.29 -8.35 7.46
CA CYS A 269 4.52 -9.11 7.70
C CYS A 269 4.37 -10.60 7.35
N ILE A 270 3.19 -11.19 7.59
CA ILE A 270 2.89 -12.59 7.18
C ILE A 270 2.67 -12.69 5.66
N GLU A 271 2.09 -11.67 5.02
CA GLU A 271 1.82 -11.67 3.58
C GLU A 271 3.08 -11.45 2.74
N HIS A 272 4.02 -10.64 3.19
CA HIS A 272 5.22 -10.30 2.43
C HIS A 272 6.00 -11.52 1.91
N PRO A 273 6.29 -12.55 2.73
CA PRO A 273 6.91 -13.78 2.22
C PRO A 273 6.07 -14.55 1.18
N LEU A 274 4.73 -14.47 1.27
CA LEU A 274 3.87 -15.10 0.25
C LEU A 274 4.04 -14.41 -1.11
N SER A 275 4.05 -13.08 -1.11
CA SER A 275 4.35 -12.30 -2.32
C SER A 275 5.76 -12.57 -2.85
N ALA A 276 6.77 -12.64 -1.97
CA ALA A 276 8.17 -12.84 -2.37
C ALA A 276 8.43 -14.24 -2.95
N LEU A 277 7.81 -15.28 -2.38
CA LEU A 277 8.05 -16.67 -2.78
C LEU A 277 7.18 -17.14 -3.95
N PHE A 278 5.95 -16.61 -4.06
CA PHE A 278 4.93 -17.13 -5.00
C PHE A 278 4.40 -16.07 -5.96
N ASP A 279 4.94 -14.84 -5.92
CA ASP A 279 4.48 -13.69 -6.72
C ASP A 279 2.96 -13.45 -6.60
N VAL A 280 2.41 -13.70 -5.41
CA VAL A 280 1.01 -13.43 -5.08
C VAL A 280 0.78 -11.93 -5.14
N ALA A 281 -0.33 -11.50 -5.75
CA ALA A 281 -0.73 -10.11 -5.71
C ALA A 281 -1.05 -9.70 -4.26
N HIS A 282 -0.41 -8.65 -3.76
CA HIS A 282 -0.41 -8.25 -2.34
C HIS A 282 -1.79 -8.20 -1.71
N GLY A 283 -2.73 -7.44 -2.29
CA GLY A 283 -4.11 -7.37 -1.77
C GLY A 283 -4.86 -8.71 -1.83
N ALA A 284 -4.50 -9.63 -2.75
CA ALA A 284 -5.07 -10.98 -2.77
C ALA A 284 -4.52 -11.84 -1.62
N GLY A 285 -3.24 -11.69 -1.28
CA GLY A 285 -2.62 -12.31 -0.11
C GLY A 285 -3.25 -11.80 1.19
N LEU A 286 -3.39 -10.49 1.32
CA LEU A 286 -4.04 -9.85 2.47
C LEU A 286 -5.50 -10.26 2.63
N ALA A 287 -6.25 -10.43 1.53
CA ALA A 287 -7.63 -10.92 1.60
C ALA A 287 -7.76 -12.25 2.36
N VAL A 288 -6.74 -13.10 2.24
CA VAL A 288 -6.69 -14.42 2.88
C VAL A 288 -6.09 -14.34 4.28
N VAL A 289 -4.95 -13.66 4.43
CA VAL A 289 -4.17 -13.65 5.68
C VAL A 289 -4.82 -12.77 6.74
N HIS A 290 -5.28 -11.57 6.38
CA HIS A 290 -5.75 -10.58 7.37
C HIS A 290 -6.93 -11.10 8.21
N PRO A 291 -8.02 -11.65 7.63
CA PRO A 291 -9.10 -12.21 8.44
C PRO A 291 -8.66 -13.39 9.34
N ALA A 292 -7.73 -14.21 8.86
CA ALA A 292 -7.22 -15.36 9.65
C ALA A 292 -6.37 -14.89 10.84
N TYR A 293 -5.56 -13.83 10.65
CA TYR A 293 -4.84 -13.17 11.73
C TYR A 293 -5.80 -12.61 12.78
N LEU A 294 -6.84 -11.89 12.35
CA LEU A 294 -7.86 -11.35 13.28
C LEU A 294 -8.60 -12.44 14.05
N GLU A 295 -8.91 -13.56 13.40
CA GLU A 295 -9.49 -14.74 14.09
C GLU A 295 -8.51 -15.31 15.13
N TYR A 296 -7.20 -15.29 14.84
CA TYR A 296 -6.18 -15.78 15.74
C TYR A 296 -6.09 -14.93 17.01
N ILE A 297 -6.06 -13.60 16.87
CA ILE A 297 -5.96 -12.67 18.00
C ILE A 297 -7.31 -12.27 18.61
N CYS A 298 -8.42 -12.88 18.16
CA CYS A 298 -9.78 -12.44 18.48
C CYS A 298 -10.05 -12.29 19.98
N GLU A 299 -9.58 -13.21 20.80
CA GLU A 299 -9.81 -13.16 22.25
C GLU A 299 -8.93 -12.09 22.94
N SER A 300 -7.67 -11.92 22.50
CA SER A 300 -6.76 -10.91 23.07
C SER A 300 -7.13 -9.48 22.65
N ALA A 301 -7.68 -9.31 21.45
CA ALA A 301 -8.13 -8.03 20.90
C ALA A 301 -9.66 -7.85 20.97
N ALA A 302 -10.38 -8.66 21.74
CA ALA A 302 -11.85 -8.69 21.74
C ALA A 302 -12.51 -7.32 21.97
N PRO A 303 -12.09 -6.45 22.92
CA PRO A 303 -12.70 -5.14 23.11
C PRO A 303 -12.56 -4.27 21.86
N ARG A 304 -11.41 -4.27 21.22
CA ARG A 304 -11.12 -3.48 20.03
C ARG A 304 -11.87 -3.98 18.79
N LEU A 305 -11.92 -5.28 18.59
CA LEU A 305 -12.66 -5.91 17.51
C LEU A 305 -14.18 -5.82 17.71
N ALA A 306 -14.66 -5.82 18.95
CA ALA A 306 -16.07 -5.53 19.26
C ALA A 306 -16.44 -4.07 18.92
N ARG A 307 -15.54 -3.12 19.19
CA ARG A 307 -15.72 -1.73 18.75
C ARG A 307 -15.76 -1.62 17.22
N PHE A 308 -14.86 -2.30 16.51
CA PHE A 308 -14.89 -2.41 15.06
C PHE A 308 -16.21 -2.98 14.53
N ALA A 309 -16.72 -4.04 15.15
CA ALA A 309 -17.99 -4.63 14.78
C ALA A 309 -19.17 -3.65 14.90
N ARG A 310 -19.22 -2.90 16.00
CA ARG A 310 -20.28 -1.90 16.23
C ARG A 310 -20.16 -0.70 15.30
N ASN A 311 -18.98 -0.10 15.25
CA ASN A 311 -18.79 1.24 14.67
C ASN A 311 -18.57 1.20 13.16
N VAL A 312 -18.05 0.09 12.62
CA VAL A 312 -17.82 -0.06 11.18
C VAL A 312 -18.95 -0.85 10.52
N TRP A 313 -19.39 -1.95 11.13
CA TRP A 313 -20.41 -2.84 10.54
C TRP A 313 -21.84 -2.60 11.06
N GLY A 314 -21.99 -1.80 12.14
CA GLY A 314 -23.32 -1.56 12.73
C GLY A 314 -23.90 -2.76 13.45
N ILE A 315 -23.06 -3.68 13.94
CA ILE A 315 -23.50 -4.88 14.65
C ILE A 315 -24.08 -4.48 16.00
N ASP A 316 -25.34 -4.94 16.28
CA ASP A 316 -26.02 -4.70 17.55
C ASP A 316 -25.31 -5.44 18.70
N PRO A 317 -24.82 -4.73 19.74
CA PRO A 317 -24.16 -5.35 20.88
C PRO A 317 -25.12 -6.02 21.88
N ALA A 318 -26.44 -5.81 21.76
CA ALA A 318 -27.41 -6.27 22.75
C ALA A 318 -27.33 -7.78 22.99
N GLY A 319 -27.10 -8.16 24.23
CA GLY A 319 -27.05 -9.57 24.67
C GLY A 319 -25.80 -10.34 24.26
N LYS A 320 -24.77 -9.67 23.73
CA LYS A 320 -23.53 -10.29 23.25
C LYS A 320 -22.32 -9.84 24.07
N SER A 321 -21.43 -10.77 24.36
CA SER A 321 -20.09 -10.47 24.86
C SER A 321 -19.24 -9.76 23.81
N GLU A 322 -18.13 -9.15 24.21
CA GLU A 322 -17.17 -8.53 23.28
C GLU A 322 -16.57 -9.56 22.32
N SER A 323 -16.28 -10.78 22.77
CA SER A 323 -15.79 -11.87 21.93
C SER A 323 -16.81 -12.27 20.85
N GLU A 324 -18.11 -12.35 21.19
CA GLU A 324 -19.16 -12.62 20.20
C GLU A 324 -19.29 -11.51 19.17
N GLN A 325 -19.28 -10.25 19.61
CA GLN A 325 -19.30 -9.09 18.71
C GLN A 325 -18.05 -9.07 17.78
N ALA A 326 -16.86 -9.36 18.33
CA ALA A 326 -15.62 -9.44 17.58
C ALA A 326 -15.70 -10.50 16.47
N LYS A 327 -16.18 -11.70 16.79
CA LYS A 327 -16.39 -12.78 15.82
C LYS A 327 -17.37 -12.39 14.71
N GLU A 328 -18.47 -11.72 15.05
CA GLU A 328 -19.41 -11.21 14.05
C GLU A 328 -18.78 -10.12 13.15
N GLY A 329 -17.95 -9.22 13.71
CA GLY A 329 -17.22 -8.21 12.95
C GLY A 329 -16.23 -8.82 11.95
N ILE A 330 -15.48 -9.84 12.38
CA ILE A 330 -14.56 -10.58 11.50
C ILE A 330 -15.35 -11.34 10.42
N ALA A 331 -16.48 -11.95 10.76
CA ALA A 331 -17.34 -12.62 9.80
C ALA A 331 -17.90 -11.65 8.74
N ALA A 332 -18.27 -10.42 9.15
CA ALA A 332 -18.69 -9.36 8.22
C ALA A 332 -17.57 -8.94 7.27
N LEU A 333 -16.33 -8.81 7.76
CA LEU A 333 -15.15 -8.54 6.94
C LEU A 333 -14.90 -9.66 5.92
N LYS A 334 -14.94 -10.93 6.35
CA LYS A 334 -14.77 -12.10 5.46
C LYS A 334 -15.85 -12.12 4.38
N LYS A 335 -17.09 -11.85 4.74
CA LYS A 335 -18.19 -11.75 3.78
C LYS A 335 -17.94 -10.63 2.77
N PHE A 336 -17.51 -9.45 3.23
CA PHE A 336 -17.20 -8.34 2.36
C PHE A 336 -16.09 -8.69 1.37
N PHE A 337 -14.94 -9.23 1.84
CA PHE A 337 -13.82 -9.56 0.98
C PHE A 337 -14.16 -10.69 0.00
N HIS A 338 -14.73 -11.79 0.47
CA HIS A 338 -14.84 -13.00 -0.33
C HIS A 338 -16.14 -13.09 -1.13
N GLU A 339 -17.27 -12.69 -0.55
CA GLU A 339 -18.58 -12.82 -1.20
C GLU A 339 -18.96 -11.55 -1.99
N GLU A 340 -18.78 -10.36 -1.41
CA GLU A 340 -19.20 -9.12 -2.05
C GLU A 340 -18.16 -8.65 -3.10
N LEU A 341 -16.87 -8.66 -2.77
CA LEU A 341 -15.80 -8.25 -3.70
C LEU A 341 -15.33 -9.39 -4.60
N GLY A 342 -15.43 -10.65 -4.14
CA GLY A 342 -14.95 -11.84 -4.85
C GLY A 342 -13.44 -12.02 -4.76
N ALA A 343 -12.81 -11.52 -3.69
CA ALA A 343 -11.40 -11.76 -3.40
C ALA A 343 -11.16 -13.25 -3.03
N PRO A 344 -9.94 -13.78 -3.25
CA PRO A 344 -9.59 -15.14 -2.85
C PRO A 344 -9.81 -15.39 -1.35
N ALA A 345 -10.27 -16.58 -0.99
CA ALA A 345 -10.60 -16.93 0.39
C ALA A 345 -9.60 -17.90 1.05
N THR A 346 -8.69 -18.50 0.28
CA THR A 346 -7.73 -19.49 0.79
C THR A 346 -6.37 -19.37 0.11
N LEU A 347 -5.32 -19.75 0.84
CA LEU A 347 -3.95 -19.85 0.29
C LEU A 347 -3.87 -20.85 -0.87
N ARG A 348 -4.66 -21.92 -0.81
CA ARG A 348 -4.76 -22.90 -1.89
C ARG A 348 -5.26 -22.29 -3.19
N ALA A 349 -6.23 -21.38 -3.13
CA ALA A 349 -6.73 -20.64 -4.30
C ALA A 349 -5.66 -19.71 -4.91
N LEU A 350 -4.69 -19.27 -4.10
CA LEU A 350 -3.52 -18.49 -4.54
C LEU A 350 -2.36 -19.34 -5.05
N GLY A 351 -2.49 -20.68 -5.02
CA GLY A 351 -1.43 -21.59 -5.46
C GLY A 351 -0.29 -21.78 -4.44
N VAL A 352 -0.49 -21.36 -3.20
CA VAL A 352 0.50 -21.50 -2.11
C VAL A 352 0.39 -22.91 -1.51
N PRO A 353 1.45 -23.74 -1.54
CA PRO A 353 1.40 -25.08 -0.97
C PRO A 353 1.64 -25.06 0.55
N GLU A 354 0.97 -25.96 1.30
CA GLU A 354 1.16 -26.07 2.75
C GLU A 354 2.60 -26.35 3.16
N SER A 355 3.36 -27.05 2.31
CA SER A 355 4.76 -27.42 2.57
C SER A 355 5.70 -26.21 2.74
N CYS A 356 5.28 -25.02 2.34
CA CYS A 356 6.09 -23.80 2.46
C CYS A 356 5.83 -23.01 3.75
N PHE A 357 4.84 -23.36 4.57
CA PHE A 357 4.46 -22.56 5.73
C PHE A 357 5.60 -22.34 6.72
N ALA A 358 6.45 -23.34 6.94
CA ALA A 358 7.64 -23.16 7.78
C ALA A 358 8.62 -22.11 7.19
N ARG A 359 8.78 -22.08 5.87
CA ARG A 359 9.63 -21.08 5.21
C ARG A 359 9.01 -19.69 5.25
N VAL A 360 7.69 -19.58 5.08
CA VAL A 360 6.97 -18.30 5.23
C VAL A 360 7.16 -17.77 6.65
N ALA A 361 6.95 -18.61 7.67
CA ALA A 361 7.11 -18.22 9.07
C ALA A 361 8.56 -17.80 9.41
N GLU A 362 9.55 -18.45 8.81
CA GLU A 362 10.98 -18.08 8.98
C GLU A 362 11.29 -16.68 8.40
N LEU A 363 10.63 -16.31 7.30
CA LEU A 363 10.82 -15.02 6.62
C LEU A 363 9.92 -13.90 7.13
N THR A 364 8.93 -14.24 7.97
CA THR A 364 8.02 -13.24 8.54
C THR A 364 8.77 -12.37 9.56
N ASP A 365 8.69 -11.05 9.40
CA ASP A 365 9.22 -10.12 10.41
C ASP A 365 8.28 -10.08 11.63
N LEU A 366 8.70 -10.67 12.74
CA LEU A 366 7.98 -10.71 14.02
C LEU A 366 8.42 -9.60 14.98
N SER A 367 9.10 -8.58 14.50
CA SER A 367 9.51 -7.42 15.30
C SER A 367 8.42 -6.38 15.46
N CYS A 368 7.34 -6.47 14.68
CA CYS A 368 6.19 -5.58 14.73
C CYS A 368 5.52 -5.60 16.11
N TYR A 369 4.90 -4.48 16.47
CA TYR A 369 4.11 -4.40 17.68
C TYR A 369 2.69 -4.92 17.42
N SER A 370 2.23 -5.88 18.22
CA SER A 370 0.91 -6.49 18.06
C SER A 370 0.19 -6.67 19.39
N TYR A 371 -1.13 -6.91 19.34
CA TYR A 371 -1.93 -7.25 20.52
C TYR A 371 -1.48 -8.55 21.18
N GLN A 372 -0.99 -9.47 20.39
CA GLN A 372 -0.42 -10.72 20.84
C GLN A 372 0.89 -10.95 20.10
N ARG A 373 1.98 -10.98 20.85
CA ARG A 373 3.28 -11.28 20.26
C ARG A 373 3.24 -12.69 19.64
N LEU A 374 3.53 -12.74 18.35
CA LEU A 374 3.54 -13.98 17.59
C LEU A 374 4.91 -14.68 17.66
N THR A 375 4.86 -15.99 17.45
CA THR A 375 6.01 -16.86 17.20
C THR A 375 5.89 -17.45 15.78
N ALA A 376 6.94 -18.07 15.28
CA ALA A 376 6.90 -18.78 14.01
C ALA A 376 5.80 -19.89 13.97
N ASP A 377 5.57 -20.56 15.09
CA ASP A 377 4.51 -21.58 15.21
C ASP A 377 3.11 -20.95 15.12
N ASP A 378 2.92 -19.74 15.67
CA ASP A 378 1.66 -19.01 15.55
C ASP A 378 1.40 -18.59 14.10
N VAL A 379 2.41 -18.15 13.37
CA VAL A 379 2.31 -17.85 11.92
C VAL A 379 1.88 -19.10 11.15
N ILE A 380 2.51 -20.24 11.41
CA ILE A 380 2.13 -21.52 10.77
C ILE A 380 0.66 -21.87 11.06
N GLU A 381 0.20 -21.66 12.29
CA GLU A 381 -1.20 -21.90 12.67
C GLU A 381 -2.16 -20.94 11.95
N ILE A 382 -1.81 -19.65 11.83
CA ILE A 382 -2.59 -18.66 11.07
C ILE A 382 -2.69 -19.08 9.60
N LEU A 383 -1.59 -19.50 8.98
CA LEU A 383 -1.57 -19.96 7.59
C LEU A 383 -2.43 -21.21 7.39
N ARG A 384 -2.45 -22.14 8.36
CA ARG A 384 -3.33 -23.34 8.32
C ARG A 384 -4.81 -22.99 8.37
N ARG A 385 -5.20 -21.98 9.15
CA ARG A 385 -6.60 -21.53 9.26
C ARG A 385 -7.17 -20.99 7.95
N CYS A 386 -6.32 -20.51 7.07
CA CYS A 386 -6.72 -19.94 5.79
C CYS A 386 -6.25 -20.76 4.57
N TYR A 387 -5.85 -22.02 4.76
CA TYR A 387 -5.47 -22.94 3.69
C TYR A 387 -6.68 -23.66 3.10
#